data_c863e76f1e1962a54abf5b1755d76fea
#
_entry.id   c863e76f1e1962a54abf5b1755d76fea
#
_cell.length_a   1.000
_cell.length_b   1.000
_cell.length_c   1.000
_cell.angle_alpha   90.00
_cell.angle_beta   90.00
_cell.angle_gamma   90.00
#
_symmetry.space_group_name_H-M   'P 1'
#
loop_
_entity.id
_entity.type
_entity.pdbx_description
1 polymer ?
#
loop_
_entity_poly.entity_id
_entity_poly.type
_entity_poly.pdbx_seq_one_letter_code
_entity_poly.pdbx_strand_id
1 'polypeptide(L)'
;MKIKHHPAPAMLAAHAQGLLPTATSAALAAHVEACSYCQALCDELEQDAAKEQLGQSMALDDSLFDALLLRLDDAPADVAPAKETPAAAQNQLTINGESFTLPRALRPLAGRVGSWRRLGSKVWSADVDLGEKAAKASFLYIDSHTRIPKHTHGGEELTLVLSGHIKDESGRYQEGDFTHLDQHHEHQPYTEDAPCLCLTVLTAPLVFTGPLGRLANPLLRLFF
;
A
#
# COMPACT_ATOMS: atom_id res chain seq x y z
N MET A 1 14.49 -12.65 -5.21
CA MET A 1 14.54 -11.53 -6.19
C MET A 1 15.03 -10.31 -5.43
N LYS A 2 15.85 -9.42 -6.00
CA LYS A 2 16.40 -8.28 -5.23
C LYS A 2 15.56 -7.04 -5.53
N ILE A 3 14.84 -6.52 -4.55
CA ILE A 3 14.14 -5.24 -4.60
C ILE A 3 15.16 -4.12 -4.82
N LYS A 4 14.88 -3.18 -5.71
CA LYS A 4 15.80 -2.12 -6.12
C LYS A 4 15.28 -0.71 -5.84
N HIS A 5 13.96 -0.55 -5.79
CA HIS A 5 13.30 0.73 -5.59
C HIS A 5 12.64 0.73 -4.23
N HIS A 6 13.02 1.69 -3.39
CA HIS A 6 12.63 1.76 -1.98
C HIS A 6 11.95 3.08 -1.67
N PRO A 7 11.04 3.12 -0.68
CA PRO A 7 10.54 4.38 -0.13
C PRO A 7 11.68 5.27 0.37
N ALA A 8 11.49 6.59 0.31
CA ALA A 8 12.44 7.52 0.89
C ALA A 8 12.57 7.31 2.41
N PRO A 9 13.78 7.45 3.00
CA PRO A 9 13.98 7.28 4.45
C PRO A 9 13.05 8.12 5.31
N ALA A 10 12.74 9.35 4.90
CA ALA A 10 11.79 10.22 5.59
C ALA A 10 10.36 9.62 5.64
N MET A 11 9.95 8.91 4.58
CA MET A 11 8.65 8.25 4.51
C MET A 11 8.61 7.02 5.43
N LEU A 12 9.70 6.25 5.52
CA LEU A 12 9.84 5.15 6.47
C LEU A 12 9.83 5.64 7.91
N ALA A 13 10.48 6.77 8.21
CA ALA A 13 10.46 7.39 9.54
C ALA A 13 9.04 7.84 9.93
N ALA A 14 8.31 8.48 9.03
CA ALA A 14 6.93 8.87 9.27
C ALA A 14 6.00 7.63 9.44
N HIS A 15 6.29 6.54 8.73
CA HIS A 15 5.59 5.26 8.90
C HIS A 15 5.83 4.66 10.27
N ALA A 16 7.09 4.56 10.72
CA ALA A 16 7.47 4.06 12.04
C ALA A 16 6.83 4.86 13.19
N GLN A 17 6.60 6.16 12.99
CA GLN A 17 5.94 7.05 13.95
C GLN A 17 4.40 7.04 13.85
N GLY A 18 3.80 6.31 12.90
CA GLY A 18 2.36 6.26 12.70
C GLY A 18 1.76 7.57 12.15
N LEU A 19 2.54 8.42 11.49
CA LEU A 19 2.14 9.76 11.03
C LEU A 19 1.56 9.76 9.61
N LEU A 20 1.57 8.62 8.91
CA LEU A 20 1.10 8.54 7.52
C LEU A 20 -0.38 8.17 7.43
N PRO A 21 -1.08 8.60 6.37
CA PRO A 21 -2.41 8.11 6.04
C PRO A 21 -2.46 6.59 5.91
N THR A 22 -3.62 5.99 6.20
CA THR A 22 -3.80 4.52 6.22
C THR A 22 -3.40 3.87 4.89
N ALA A 23 -3.78 4.46 3.76
CA ALA A 23 -3.45 3.92 2.43
C ALA A 23 -1.93 3.87 2.20
N THR A 24 -1.24 4.96 2.52
CA THR A 24 0.22 5.07 2.41
C THR A 24 0.92 4.09 3.35
N SER A 25 0.49 4.03 4.62
CA SER A 25 1.04 3.09 5.61
C SER A 25 0.86 1.64 5.19
N ALA A 26 -0.29 1.27 4.62
CA ALA A 26 -0.54 -0.10 4.15
C ALA A 26 0.39 -0.49 2.99
N ALA A 27 0.61 0.40 2.02
CA ALA A 27 1.54 0.16 0.92
C ALA A 27 2.99 0.03 1.42
N LEU A 28 3.40 0.88 2.36
CA LEU A 28 4.72 0.81 2.98
C LEU A 28 4.92 -0.46 3.80
N ALA A 29 3.95 -0.83 4.64
CA ALA A 29 4.01 -2.05 5.44
C ALA A 29 4.19 -3.30 4.55
N ALA A 30 3.49 -3.35 3.40
CA ALA A 30 3.64 -4.44 2.46
C ALA A 30 5.01 -4.46 1.77
N HIS A 31 5.59 -3.30 1.46
CA HIS A 31 6.96 -3.20 0.96
C HIS A 31 7.98 -3.64 2.02
N VAL A 32 7.86 -3.14 3.26
CA VAL A 32 8.75 -3.47 4.38
C VAL A 32 8.70 -4.98 4.68
N GLU A 33 7.52 -5.62 4.61
CA GLU A 33 7.38 -7.08 4.75
C GLU A 33 8.24 -7.84 3.73
N ALA A 34 8.37 -7.33 2.50
CA ALA A 34 9.09 -7.99 1.42
C ALA A 34 10.58 -7.59 1.34
N CYS A 35 10.98 -6.47 1.94
CA CYS A 35 12.29 -5.85 1.78
C CYS A 35 13.09 -5.85 3.07
N SER A 36 14.06 -6.76 3.20
CA SER A 36 14.89 -6.85 4.42
C SER A 36 15.72 -5.58 4.71
N TYR A 37 16.08 -4.81 3.67
CA TYR A 37 16.76 -3.53 3.85
C TYR A 37 15.85 -2.49 4.53
N CYS A 38 14.63 -2.31 4.03
CA CYS A 38 13.68 -1.38 4.61
C CYS A 38 13.16 -1.86 5.97
N GLN A 39 13.06 -3.18 6.19
CA GLN A 39 12.73 -3.76 7.48
C GLN A 39 13.76 -3.37 8.54
N ALA A 40 15.06 -3.60 8.28
CA ALA A 40 16.11 -3.23 9.21
C ALA A 40 16.12 -1.71 9.53
N LEU A 41 15.88 -0.87 8.51
CA LEU A 41 15.79 0.57 8.71
C LEU A 41 14.56 0.97 9.55
N CYS A 42 13.41 0.33 9.34
CA CYS A 42 12.21 0.57 10.15
C CYS A 42 12.45 0.15 11.61
N ASP A 43 13.07 -1.02 11.84
CA ASP A 43 13.40 -1.50 13.19
C ASP A 43 14.29 -0.49 13.95
N GLU A 44 15.28 0.11 13.28
CA GLU A 44 16.12 1.18 13.87
C GLU A 44 15.30 2.43 14.19
N LEU A 45 14.48 2.89 13.25
CA LEU A 45 13.65 4.08 13.42
C LEU A 45 12.60 3.92 14.53
N GLU A 46 11.98 2.74 14.65
CA GLU A 46 11.03 2.42 15.72
C GLU A 46 11.72 2.39 17.10
N GLN A 47 12.94 1.82 17.18
CA GLN A 47 13.71 1.81 18.41
C GLN A 47 14.07 3.24 18.86
N ASP A 48 14.45 4.11 17.92
CA ASP A 48 14.82 5.49 18.25
C ASP A 48 13.59 6.31 18.66
N ALA A 49 12.46 6.14 17.96
CA ALA A 49 11.20 6.75 18.36
C ALA A 49 10.73 6.27 19.75
N ALA A 50 10.87 4.98 20.02
CA ALA A 50 10.54 4.40 21.34
C ALA A 50 11.44 4.95 22.45
N LYS A 51 12.75 5.09 22.21
CA LYS A 51 13.68 5.69 23.19
C LYS A 51 13.29 7.14 23.52
N GLU A 52 12.94 7.92 22.51
CA GLU A 52 12.53 9.31 22.67
C GLU A 52 11.21 9.42 23.46
N GLN A 53 10.23 8.58 23.18
CA GLN A 53 8.92 8.61 23.82
C GLN A 53 8.93 7.98 25.22
N LEU A 54 9.64 6.87 25.42
CA LEU A 54 9.69 6.12 26.69
C LEU A 54 10.83 6.59 27.59
N GLY A 55 11.83 7.30 27.07
CA GLY A 55 12.92 7.88 27.84
C GLY A 55 12.50 8.99 28.80
N GLN A 56 11.29 9.52 28.67
CA GLN A 56 10.66 10.35 29.67
C GLN A 56 10.06 9.42 30.73
N SER A 57 10.80 9.22 31.83
CA SER A 57 10.37 8.42 32.99
C SER A 57 9.01 8.93 33.49
N MET A 58 7.94 8.29 33.09
CA MET A 58 6.70 8.32 33.84
C MET A 58 6.94 7.41 35.07
N ALA A 59 7.00 8.00 36.26
CA ALA A 59 6.90 7.22 37.48
C ALA A 59 5.54 6.50 37.45
N LEU A 60 5.54 5.24 37.08
CA LEU A 60 4.36 4.38 37.25
C LEU A 60 4.12 4.28 38.75
N ASP A 61 2.94 4.64 39.18
CA ASP A 61 2.47 4.39 40.55
C ASP A 61 2.41 2.86 40.73
N ASP A 62 3.22 2.35 41.65
CA ASP A 62 3.29 0.92 41.96
C ASP A 62 1.89 0.35 42.25
N SER A 63 0.99 1.18 42.84
CA SER A 63 -0.40 0.80 43.10
C SER A 63 -1.23 0.53 41.80
N LEU A 64 -0.93 1.22 40.71
CA LEU A 64 -1.59 0.98 39.41
C LEU A 64 -1.10 -0.33 38.79
N PHE A 65 0.18 -0.63 38.93
CA PHE A 65 0.76 -1.89 38.44
C PHE A 65 0.20 -3.09 39.21
N ASP A 66 0.14 -3.01 40.55
CA ASP A 66 -0.46 -4.06 41.39
C ASP A 66 -1.97 -4.25 41.07
N ALA A 67 -2.72 -3.18 40.84
CA ALA A 67 -4.12 -3.25 40.44
C ALA A 67 -4.32 -3.89 39.04
N LEU A 68 -3.38 -3.68 38.11
CA LEU A 68 -3.40 -4.34 36.79
C LEU A 68 -3.09 -5.81 36.89
N LEU A 69 -2.10 -6.22 37.70
CA LEU A 69 -1.77 -7.62 37.95
C LEU A 69 -2.95 -8.39 38.56
N LEU A 70 -3.62 -7.83 39.58
CA LEU A 70 -4.82 -8.44 40.16
C LEU A 70 -5.95 -8.66 39.16
N ARG A 71 -6.11 -7.74 38.17
CA ARG A 71 -7.11 -7.88 37.11
C ARG A 71 -6.73 -8.93 36.07
N LEU A 72 -5.44 -9.21 35.89
CA LEU A 72 -4.97 -10.28 34.99
C LEU A 72 -5.22 -11.67 35.61
N ASP A 73 -5.09 -11.80 36.92
CA ASP A 73 -5.40 -13.06 37.61
C ASP A 73 -6.90 -13.38 37.63
N ASP A 74 -7.77 -12.35 37.61
CA ASP A 74 -9.22 -12.48 37.53
C ASP A 74 -9.75 -12.61 36.09
N ALA A 75 -8.89 -12.48 35.07
CA ALA A 75 -9.31 -12.60 33.69
C ALA A 75 -9.78 -14.05 33.42
N PRO A 76 -11.00 -14.28 32.88
CA PRO A 76 -11.48 -15.63 32.60
C PRO A 76 -10.50 -16.31 31.64
N ALA A 77 -10.01 -17.50 32.04
CA ALA A 77 -9.06 -18.31 31.25
C ALA A 77 -9.63 -18.75 29.87
N ASP A 78 -10.95 -18.63 29.71
CA ASP A 78 -11.68 -18.91 28.45
C ASP A 78 -12.06 -17.61 27.72
N VAL A 79 -11.10 -16.88 27.20
CA VAL A 79 -11.38 -16.04 26.02
C VAL A 79 -11.49 -17.03 24.87
N ALA A 80 -12.73 -17.39 24.50
CA ALA A 80 -12.96 -18.19 23.30
C ALA A 80 -12.15 -17.56 22.15
N PRO A 81 -11.33 -18.34 21.43
CA PRO A 81 -10.56 -17.80 20.32
C PRO A 81 -11.55 -17.08 19.40
N ALA A 82 -11.25 -15.83 19.09
CA ALA A 82 -12.05 -15.07 18.14
C ALA A 82 -12.31 -15.99 16.95
N LYS A 83 -13.59 -16.17 16.56
CA LYS A 83 -13.94 -17.02 15.41
C LYS A 83 -13.05 -16.61 14.27
N GLU A 84 -12.06 -17.42 13.97
CA GLU A 84 -11.24 -17.26 12.78
C GLU A 84 -12.19 -17.34 11.60
N THR A 85 -12.49 -16.20 11.02
CA THR A 85 -13.11 -16.15 9.69
C THR A 85 -12.17 -16.94 8.77
N PRO A 86 -12.68 -17.80 7.86
CA PRO A 86 -11.85 -18.69 7.06
C PRO A 86 -10.73 -17.88 6.38
N ALA A 87 -9.53 -17.95 6.89
CA ALA A 87 -8.40 -17.10 6.50
C ALA A 87 -7.98 -17.30 5.03
N ALA A 88 -8.36 -18.41 4.42
CA ALA A 88 -7.97 -18.75 3.05
C ALA A 88 -8.64 -17.85 1.98
N ALA A 89 -9.90 -17.42 2.18
CA ALA A 89 -10.62 -16.59 1.22
C ALA A 89 -10.21 -15.11 1.25
N GLN A 90 -9.60 -14.65 2.35
CA GLN A 90 -9.19 -13.26 2.54
C GLN A 90 -7.76 -12.96 2.08
N ASN A 91 -7.02 -13.95 1.60
CA ASN A 91 -5.60 -13.81 1.28
C ASN A 91 -5.33 -13.63 -0.21
N GLN A 92 -6.34 -13.69 -1.04
CA GLN A 92 -6.18 -13.69 -2.49
C GLN A 92 -7.07 -12.66 -3.18
N LEU A 93 -6.51 -12.04 -4.21
CA LEU A 93 -7.24 -11.26 -5.19
C LEU A 93 -7.36 -12.08 -6.47
N THR A 94 -8.57 -12.16 -7.02
CA THR A 94 -8.80 -12.87 -8.28
C THR A 94 -9.26 -11.88 -9.35
N ILE A 95 -8.59 -11.91 -10.49
CA ILE A 95 -8.91 -11.12 -11.69
C ILE A 95 -8.58 -11.92 -12.95
N ASN A 96 -9.48 -11.93 -13.91
CA ASN A 96 -9.33 -12.63 -15.20
C ASN A 96 -8.97 -14.13 -15.07
N GLY A 97 -9.41 -14.79 -13.99
CA GLY A 97 -9.10 -16.20 -13.72
C GLY A 97 -7.73 -16.44 -13.09
N GLU A 98 -6.94 -15.40 -12.86
CA GLU A 98 -5.69 -15.45 -12.11
C GLU A 98 -5.93 -15.09 -10.65
N SER A 99 -5.20 -15.74 -9.73
CA SER A 99 -5.28 -15.47 -8.28
C SER A 99 -3.92 -15.04 -7.75
N PHE A 100 -3.91 -13.92 -7.05
CA PHE A 100 -2.72 -13.30 -6.47
C PHE A 100 -2.79 -13.36 -4.95
N THR A 101 -1.75 -13.89 -4.32
CA THR A 101 -1.66 -13.91 -2.85
C THR A 101 -1.22 -12.54 -2.33
N LEU A 102 -2.02 -11.97 -1.42
CA LEU A 102 -1.69 -10.70 -0.80
C LEU A 102 -0.59 -10.84 0.27
N PRO A 103 0.36 -9.89 0.35
CA PRO A 103 1.22 -9.70 1.51
C PRO A 103 0.41 -9.66 2.81
N ARG A 104 0.98 -10.10 3.93
CA ARG A 104 0.29 -10.15 5.22
C ARG A 104 -0.28 -8.79 5.62
N ALA A 105 0.49 -7.72 5.39
CA ALA A 105 0.08 -6.35 5.68
C ALA A 105 -1.19 -5.91 4.92
N LEU A 106 -1.46 -6.49 3.74
CA LEU A 106 -2.63 -6.14 2.92
C LEU A 106 -3.84 -7.08 3.12
N ARG A 107 -3.68 -8.22 3.79
CA ARG A 107 -4.79 -9.17 4.02
C ARG A 107 -6.00 -8.56 4.73
N PRO A 108 -5.83 -7.67 5.74
CA PRO A 108 -6.97 -7.01 6.38
C PRO A 108 -7.80 -6.15 5.41
N LEU A 109 -7.21 -5.76 4.27
CA LEU A 109 -7.87 -4.95 3.25
C LEU A 109 -8.68 -5.77 2.25
N ALA A 110 -8.48 -7.08 2.17
CA ALA A 110 -9.14 -7.95 1.18
C ALA A 110 -10.67 -7.84 1.22
N GLY A 111 -11.26 -7.73 2.40
CA GLY A 111 -12.71 -7.53 2.59
C GLY A 111 -13.22 -6.11 2.26
N ARG A 112 -12.30 -5.17 1.98
CA ARG A 112 -12.60 -3.78 1.64
C ARG A 112 -12.36 -3.45 0.16
N VAL A 113 -11.97 -4.45 -0.62
CA VAL A 113 -11.75 -4.33 -2.06
C VAL A 113 -13.09 -4.33 -2.78
N GLY A 114 -13.35 -3.27 -3.53
CA GLY A 114 -14.53 -3.14 -4.38
C GLY A 114 -14.46 -4.03 -5.62
N SER A 115 -15.50 -3.94 -6.43
CA SER A 115 -15.56 -4.68 -7.69
C SER A 115 -14.53 -4.16 -8.68
N TRP A 116 -13.92 -5.07 -9.45
CA TRP A 116 -13.03 -4.72 -10.54
C TRP A 116 -13.76 -3.93 -11.63
N ARG A 117 -13.23 -2.77 -11.94
CA ARG A 117 -13.71 -1.91 -13.03
C ARG A 117 -12.69 -1.91 -14.15
N ARG A 118 -13.16 -2.09 -15.37
CA ARG A 118 -12.29 -2.08 -16.54
C ARG A 118 -12.01 -0.64 -16.97
N LEU A 119 -10.73 -0.31 -17.09
CA LEU A 119 -10.22 0.98 -17.55
C LEU A 119 -9.61 0.81 -18.96
N GLY A 120 -10.44 0.90 -20.00
CA GLY A 120 -10.00 0.62 -21.38
C GLY A 120 -10.04 -0.88 -21.72
N SER A 121 -9.11 -1.36 -22.56
CA SER A 121 -9.16 -2.74 -23.08
C SER A 121 -8.49 -3.77 -22.18
N LYS A 122 -7.38 -3.41 -21.51
CA LYS A 122 -6.45 -4.33 -20.85
C LYS A 122 -5.98 -3.83 -19.47
N VAL A 123 -6.73 -2.94 -18.83
CA VAL A 123 -6.44 -2.42 -17.50
C VAL A 123 -7.69 -2.54 -16.64
N TRP A 124 -7.54 -3.01 -15.42
CA TRP A 124 -8.62 -3.10 -14.42
C TRP A 124 -8.17 -2.47 -13.11
N SER A 125 -9.10 -1.83 -12.43
CA SER A 125 -8.89 -1.23 -11.13
C SER A 125 -9.97 -1.67 -10.16
N ALA A 126 -9.58 -1.97 -8.92
CA ALA A 126 -10.49 -2.22 -7.80
C ALA A 126 -10.12 -1.29 -6.65
N ASP A 127 -11.02 -0.36 -6.30
CA ASP A 127 -10.80 0.58 -5.21
C ASP A 127 -10.80 -0.16 -3.87
N VAL A 128 -10.01 0.33 -2.92
CA VAL A 128 -9.96 -0.16 -1.53
C VAL A 128 -10.57 0.89 -0.62
N ASP A 129 -11.68 0.55 0.02
CA ASP A 129 -12.33 1.46 0.98
C ASP A 129 -11.59 1.46 2.32
N LEU A 130 -10.82 2.49 2.56
CA LEU A 130 -10.08 2.71 3.81
C LEU A 130 -10.76 3.72 4.74
N GLY A 131 -11.92 4.26 4.34
CA GLY A 131 -12.66 5.27 5.11
C GLY A 131 -11.98 6.65 5.12
N GLU A 132 -10.90 6.85 4.36
CA GLU A 132 -10.20 8.14 4.23
C GLU A 132 -10.49 8.79 2.87
N LYS A 133 -10.49 10.15 2.88
CA LYS A 133 -10.75 10.94 1.67
C LYS A 133 -9.50 11.62 1.12
N ALA A 134 -8.42 11.63 1.89
CA ALA A 134 -7.18 12.34 1.53
C ALA A 134 -6.39 11.60 0.44
N ALA A 135 -6.59 10.29 0.33
CA ALA A 135 -5.93 9.46 -0.66
C ALA A 135 -6.85 8.34 -1.12
N LYS A 136 -6.71 7.95 -2.37
CA LYS A 136 -7.43 6.84 -2.98
C LYS A 136 -6.49 5.66 -3.18
N ALA A 137 -6.75 4.56 -2.48
CA ALA A 137 -6.04 3.31 -2.71
C ALA A 137 -6.80 2.43 -3.70
N SER A 138 -6.10 1.78 -4.62
CA SER A 138 -6.67 0.80 -5.55
C SER A 138 -5.67 -0.26 -5.97
N PHE A 139 -6.17 -1.48 -6.16
CA PHE A 139 -5.42 -2.48 -6.90
C PHE A 139 -5.57 -2.21 -8.39
N LEU A 140 -4.45 -2.20 -9.11
CA LEU A 140 -4.40 -1.98 -10.53
C LEU A 140 -3.80 -3.23 -11.19
N TYR A 141 -4.58 -3.89 -12.05
CA TYR A 141 -4.11 -4.99 -12.88
C TYR A 141 -3.94 -4.50 -14.32
N ILE A 142 -2.75 -4.71 -14.86
CA ILE A 142 -2.37 -4.33 -16.22
C ILE A 142 -1.97 -5.62 -16.93
N ASP A 143 -2.75 -6.00 -17.96
CA ASP A 143 -2.49 -7.20 -18.76
C ASP A 143 -1.16 -7.06 -19.54
N SER A 144 -0.64 -8.17 -20.03
CA SER A 144 0.56 -8.20 -20.87
C SER A 144 0.42 -7.33 -22.14
N HIS A 145 1.55 -6.83 -22.64
CA HIS A 145 1.63 -5.99 -23.84
C HIS A 145 0.67 -4.79 -23.79
N THR A 146 0.62 -4.12 -22.64
CA THR A 146 -0.28 -2.99 -22.40
C THR A 146 0.51 -1.75 -22.05
N ARG A 147 0.12 -0.63 -22.66
CA ARG A 147 0.72 0.68 -22.41
C ARG A 147 -0.34 1.62 -21.83
N ILE A 148 -0.06 2.17 -20.65
CA ILE A 148 -0.88 3.22 -20.05
C ILE A 148 -0.59 4.53 -20.80
N PRO A 149 -1.61 5.35 -21.13
CA PRO A 149 -1.36 6.63 -21.77
C PRO A 149 -0.43 7.51 -20.95
N LYS A 150 0.40 8.31 -21.63
CA LYS A 150 1.35 9.22 -21.01
C LYS A 150 0.63 10.21 -20.10
N HIS A 151 1.09 10.34 -18.85
CA HIS A 151 0.43 11.14 -17.82
C HIS A 151 1.42 11.69 -16.79
N THR A 152 0.96 12.66 -16.04
CA THR A 152 1.52 13.15 -14.79
C THR A 152 0.45 13.07 -13.70
N HIS A 153 0.77 13.53 -12.51
CA HIS A 153 -0.06 13.40 -11.32
C HIS A 153 -0.57 14.79 -10.88
N GLY A 154 -1.83 14.89 -10.48
CA GLY A 154 -2.35 16.11 -9.85
C GLY A 154 -1.86 16.34 -8.43
N GLY A 155 -1.31 15.27 -7.83
CA GLY A 155 -0.71 15.21 -6.52
C GLY A 155 0.37 14.14 -6.49
N GLU A 156 0.38 13.30 -5.46
CA GLU A 156 1.33 12.20 -5.31
C GLU A 156 0.73 10.88 -5.79
N GLU A 157 1.55 10.02 -6.36
CA GLU A 157 1.28 8.63 -6.63
C GLU A 157 2.34 7.76 -5.97
N LEU A 158 1.86 6.80 -5.16
CA LEU A 158 2.67 5.70 -4.66
C LEU A 158 2.27 4.44 -5.40
N THR A 159 3.23 3.67 -5.87
CA THR A 159 2.97 2.38 -6.50
C THR A 159 3.86 1.31 -5.89
N LEU A 160 3.24 0.25 -5.36
CA LEU A 160 3.89 -0.98 -4.94
C LEU A 160 3.57 -2.08 -5.96
N VAL A 161 4.57 -2.67 -6.58
CA VAL A 161 4.40 -3.83 -7.45
C VAL A 161 4.19 -5.07 -6.60
N LEU A 162 3.04 -5.73 -6.73
CA LEU A 162 2.67 -6.92 -5.97
C LEU A 162 2.97 -8.22 -6.72
N SER A 163 2.90 -8.19 -8.06
CA SER A 163 3.23 -9.33 -8.90
C SER A 163 3.60 -8.87 -10.29
N GLY A 164 4.49 -9.60 -10.95
CA GLY A 164 4.95 -9.27 -12.29
C GLY A 164 5.94 -8.12 -12.32
N HIS A 165 5.87 -7.31 -13.36
CA HIS A 165 6.72 -6.13 -13.51
C HIS A 165 6.09 -5.10 -14.46
N ILE A 166 6.48 -3.84 -14.27
CA ILE A 166 6.10 -2.72 -15.13
C ILE A 166 7.35 -1.91 -15.48
N LYS A 167 7.36 -1.26 -16.63
CA LYS A 167 8.43 -0.39 -17.11
C LYS A 167 7.91 0.99 -17.46
N ASP A 168 8.77 1.98 -17.36
CA ASP A 168 8.60 3.32 -17.93
C ASP A 168 9.96 3.85 -18.44
N GLU A 169 10.03 5.14 -18.73
CA GLU A 169 11.24 5.81 -19.20
C GLU A 169 12.38 5.80 -18.16
N SER A 170 12.03 5.70 -16.87
CA SER A 170 12.99 5.72 -15.75
C SER A 170 13.56 4.35 -15.43
N GLY A 171 12.85 3.27 -15.81
CA GLY A 171 13.36 1.93 -15.57
C GLY A 171 12.33 0.81 -15.57
N ARG A 172 12.73 -0.28 -14.90
CA ARG A 172 11.91 -1.47 -14.70
C ARG A 172 11.67 -1.67 -13.21
N TYR A 173 10.42 -1.79 -12.84
CA TYR A 173 9.94 -2.05 -11.49
C TYR A 173 9.35 -3.45 -11.42
N GLN A 174 9.77 -4.24 -10.44
CA GLN A 174 9.40 -5.63 -10.26
C GLN A 174 8.74 -5.85 -8.90
N GLU A 175 8.25 -7.05 -8.66
CA GLU A 175 7.62 -7.43 -7.40
C GLU A 175 8.43 -6.96 -6.17
N GLY A 176 7.76 -6.26 -5.27
CA GLY A 176 8.33 -5.62 -4.09
C GLY A 176 8.88 -4.21 -4.31
N ASP A 177 9.13 -3.78 -5.55
CA ASP A 177 9.60 -2.41 -5.82
C ASP A 177 8.51 -1.39 -5.49
N PHE A 178 8.93 -0.27 -4.89
CA PHE A 178 8.08 0.84 -4.48
C PHE A 178 8.49 2.12 -5.20
N THR A 179 7.55 2.84 -5.80
CA THR A 179 7.79 4.14 -6.43
C THR A 179 6.95 5.23 -5.78
N HIS A 180 7.50 6.44 -5.78
CA HIS A 180 6.82 7.65 -5.33
C HIS A 180 7.04 8.74 -6.37
N LEU A 181 5.97 9.15 -7.01
CA LEU A 181 5.94 10.14 -8.08
C LEU A 181 5.03 11.30 -7.70
N ASP A 182 5.31 12.48 -8.24
CA ASP A 182 4.53 13.69 -8.03
C ASP A 182 4.18 14.38 -9.35
N GLN A 183 3.65 15.58 -9.27
CA GLN A 183 3.24 16.39 -10.42
C GLN A 183 4.39 16.76 -11.39
N HIS A 184 5.65 16.61 -10.98
CA HIS A 184 6.83 16.90 -11.80
C HIS A 184 7.30 15.69 -12.61
N HIS A 185 6.73 14.52 -12.33
CA HIS A 185 7.05 13.28 -13.02
C HIS A 185 6.00 12.99 -14.10
N GLU A 186 6.46 12.96 -15.35
CA GLU A 186 5.67 12.54 -16.49
C GLU A 186 6.19 11.20 -17.00
N HIS A 187 5.34 10.19 -17.12
CA HIS A 187 5.75 8.86 -17.54
C HIS A 187 4.68 8.12 -18.36
N GLN A 188 5.10 7.03 -19.00
CA GLN A 188 4.24 6.16 -19.76
C GLN A 188 4.48 4.70 -19.38
N PRO A 189 3.87 4.20 -18.32
CA PRO A 189 4.07 2.83 -17.88
C PRO A 189 3.57 1.80 -18.88
N TYR A 190 4.26 0.67 -19.00
CA TYR A 190 3.86 -0.43 -19.86
C TYR A 190 4.32 -1.78 -19.33
N THR A 191 3.55 -2.82 -19.67
CA THR A 191 3.89 -4.23 -19.44
C THR A 191 4.44 -4.86 -20.72
N GLU A 192 5.32 -5.85 -20.53
CA GLU A 192 5.84 -6.71 -21.61
C GLU A 192 5.06 -8.03 -21.67
N ASP A 193 5.74 -9.15 -21.69
CA ASP A 193 5.18 -10.48 -21.90
C ASP A 193 4.33 -11.00 -20.73
N ALA A 194 4.40 -10.36 -19.56
CA ALA A 194 3.67 -10.75 -18.36
C ALA A 194 2.77 -9.60 -17.86
N PRO A 195 1.63 -9.92 -17.23
CA PRO A 195 0.82 -8.93 -16.55
C PRO A 195 1.50 -8.37 -15.30
N CYS A 196 1.00 -7.25 -14.80
CA CYS A 196 1.43 -6.63 -13.57
C CYS A 196 0.25 -6.31 -12.66
N LEU A 197 0.35 -6.72 -11.39
CA LEU A 197 -0.56 -6.29 -10.33
C LEU A 197 0.17 -5.31 -9.42
N CYS A 198 -0.42 -4.14 -9.21
CA CYS A 198 0.09 -3.10 -8.31
C CYS A 198 -0.96 -2.73 -7.25
N LEU A 199 -0.49 -2.25 -6.10
CA LEU A 199 -1.26 -1.38 -5.23
C LEU A 199 -0.84 0.05 -5.51
N THR A 200 -1.81 0.92 -5.89
CA THR A 200 -1.58 2.34 -6.12
C THR A 200 -2.28 3.17 -5.07
N VAL A 201 -1.64 4.26 -4.63
CA VAL A 201 -2.22 5.26 -3.73
C VAL A 201 -2.07 6.62 -4.38
N LEU A 202 -3.18 7.29 -4.65
CA LEU A 202 -3.25 8.58 -5.32
C LEU A 202 -3.80 9.64 -4.36
N THR A 203 -3.16 10.80 -4.26
CA THR A 203 -3.69 11.95 -3.48
C THR A 203 -4.48 12.92 -4.35
N ALA A 204 -4.37 12.82 -5.67
CA ALA A 204 -5.18 13.57 -6.64
C ALA A 204 -5.30 12.79 -7.95
N PRO A 205 -6.25 13.16 -8.85
CA PRO A 205 -6.43 12.49 -10.13
C PRO A 205 -5.18 12.53 -11.01
N LEU A 206 -5.00 11.51 -11.83
CA LEU A 206 -4.02 11.51 -12.92
C LEU A 206 -4.37 12.60 -13.95
N VAL A 207 -3.34 13.14 -14.61
CA VAL A 207 -3.47 14.14 -15.68
C VAL A 207 -2.80 13.59 -16.93
N PHE A 208 -3.59 13.13 -17.88
CA PHE A 208 -3.08 12.69 -19.18
C PHE A 208 -2.51 13.87 -19.96
N THR A 209 -1.31 13.71 -20.48
CA THR A 209 -0.55 14.76 -21.18
C THR A 209 -0.56 14.58 -22.71
N GLY A 210 -0.84 13.37 -23.18
CA GLY A 210 -0.98 13.08 -24.61
C GLY A 210 -2.21 13.75 -25.25
N PRO A 211 -2.18 14.01 -26.57
CA PRO A 211 -3.23 14.80 -27.25
C PRO A 211 -4.63 14.21 -27.11
N LEU A 212 -4.78 12.89 -27.18
CA LEU A 212 -6.07 12.21 -26.98
C LEU A 212 -6.43 12.05 -25.50
N GLY A 213 -5.43 11.86 -24.63
CA GLY A 213 -5.63 11.69 -23.21
C GLY A 213 -6.14 12.96 -22.51
N ARG A 214 -5.76 14.13 -22.99
CA ARG A 214 -6.23 15.42 -22.46
C ARG A 214 -7.75 15.57 -22.50
N LEU A 215 -8.41 14.96 -23.47
CA LEU A 215 -9.88 14.96 -23.57
C LEU A 215 -10.55 14.15 -22.46
N ALA A 216 -9.85 13.18 -21.87
CA ALA A 216 -10.37 12.34 -20.80
C ALA A 216 -10.19 12.98 -19.39
N ASN A 217 -9.33 13.99 -19.23
CA ASN A 217 -9.02 14.60 -17.93
C ASN A 217 -10.26 15.12 -17.18
N PRO A 218 -11.26 15.76 -17.79
CA PRO A 218 -12.45 16.20 -17.07
C PRO A 218 -13.24 15.03 -16.47
N LEU A 219 -13.28 13.87 -17.15
CA LEU A 219 -13.94 12.66 -16.68
C LEU A 219 -13.20 12.03 -15.50
N LEU A 220 -11.87 12.02 -15.51
CA LEU A 220 -11.06 11.45 -14.43
C LEU A 220 -11.30 12.14 -13.09
N ARG A 221 -11.56 13.47 -13.12
CA ARG A 221 -11.88 14.24 -11.91
C ARG A 221 -13.21 13.85 -11.27
N LEU A 222 -14.13 13.26 -12.03
CA LEU A 222 -15.42 12.79 -11.52
C LEU A 222 -15.33 11.42 -10.85
N PHE A 223 -14.25 10.67 -11.09
CA PHE A 223 -14.05 9.32 -10.56
C PHE A 223 -12.98 9.26 -9.44
N PHE A 224 -12.43 10.39 -9.04
CA PHE A 224 -11.54 10.55 -7.91
C PHE A 224 -12.32 10.97 -6.67
#